data_7c361f69de197b7d41fcf0416309853b
#
_entry.id   7c361f69de197b7d41fcf0416309853b
#
_cell.length_a   1.000
_cell.length_b   1.000
_cell.length_c   1.000
_cell.angle_alpha   90.00
_cell.angle_beta   90.00
_cell.angle_gamma   90.00
#
_symmetry.space_group_name_H-M   'P 1'
#
loop_
_entity.id
_entity.type
_entity.pdbx_description
1 polymer ?
#
loop_
_entity_poly.entity_id
_entity_poly.type
_entity_poly.pdbx_seq_one_letter_code
_entity_poly.pdbx_strand_id
1 'polypeptide(L)'
;MKAAIDPDPYPAPLKALTRDAAVRLITRVKRNAPALGDHADQWMRALAGDAPAERYFLHPRAFPAVLLPWLVEAAVRRQPSRAFQRDVVYSTVAGYYFVRLTDDLMDGEPVAPPVVPLLIVLHAEFEQTYYRYFPAGHAFWDVLARSSYQAAETASRDAGQRRITREHFLASSARKVAGAKIPIAAVCHRYDRSDLVAPWSGFVDLLGRWHQMLNDMLGWSRDLQRETPTYFLSEAVARAAPGGSIAEWVISDGYEWGMGQLAPWMADLMAAARELESPALATYLEGRDRALLATWEKLRTEMEPLRRLARSLKGSGAGASVAGVELGDPTPDGDGRQRHARQR
;
A
#
# COMPACT_ATOMS: atom_id res chain seq x y z
N MET A 1 2.75 1.38 30.08
CA MET A 1 1.32 1.68 29.88
C MET A 1 0.95 1.20 28.48
N LYS A 2 0.16 0.11 28.32
CA LYS A 2 -0.28 -0.39 27.03
C LYS A 2 -1.17 0.70 26.44
N ALA A 3 -0.76 1.30 25.29
CA ALA A 3 -1.63 2.17 24.51
C ALA A 3 -2.94 1.41 24.30
N ALA A 4 -4.07 2.06 24.54
CA ALA A 4 -5.38 1.50 24.26
C ALA A 4 -5.37 1.09 22.77
N ILE A 5 -5.36 -0.22 22.53
CA ILE A 5 -5.46 -0.77 21.19
C ILE A 5 -6.83 -0.34 20.71
N ASP A 6 -6.86 0.45 19.64
CA ASP A 6 -8.09 0.83 18.95
C ASP A 6 -8.93 -0.44 18.71
N PRO A 7 -10.24 -0.41 18.92
CA PRO A 7 -11.06 -1.59 18.75
C PRO A 7 -10.84 -2.15 17.35
N ASP A 8 -10.48 -3.41 17.28
CA ASP A 8 -10.23 -4.15 16.06
C ASP A 8 -11.42 -3.96 15.08
N PRO A 9 -11.24 -3.30 13.92
CA PRO A 9 -12.34 -2.93 13.04
C PRO A 9 -12.96 -4.12 12.30
N TYR A 10 -12.32 -5.31 12.41
CA TYR A 10 -12.74 -6.49 11.67
C TYR A 10 -13.74 -7.33 12.48
N PRO A 11 -15.00 -7.49 12.01
CA PRO A 11 -15.97 -8.38 12.68
C PRO A 11 -15.44 -9.81 12.81
N ALA A 12 -15.78 -10.48 13.92
CA ALA A 12 -15.32 -11.84 14.18
C ALA A 12 -15.64 -12.83 13.02
N PRO A 13 -16.83 -12.78 12.37
CA PRO A 13 -17.09 -13.62 11.20
C PRO A 13 -16.15 -13.33 10.03
N LEU A 14 -15.81 -12.07 9.76
CA LEU A 14 -14.88 -11.70 8.68
C LEU A 14 -13.46 -12.18 8.98
N LYS A 15 -13.00 -12.07 10.23
CA LYS A 15 -11.69 -12.63 10.64
C LYS A 15 -11.61 -14.13 10.41
N ALA A 16 -12.66 -14.86 10.77
CA ALA A 16 -12.73 -16.29 10.49
C ALA A 16 -12.69 -16.61 9.00
N LEU A 17 -13.45 -15.87 8.17
CA LEU A 17 -13.44 -16.04 6.71
C LEU A 17 -12.07 -15.71 6.10
N THR A 18 -11.36 -14.69 6.59
CA THR A 18 -10.02 -14.32 6.11
C THR A 18 -9.01 -15.42 6.43
N ARG A 19 -9.06 -15.97 7.65
CA ARG A 19 -8.25 -17.14 8.03
C ARG A 19 -8.52 -18.34 7.14
N ASP A 20 -9.79 -18.70 6.99
CA ASP A 20 -10.21 -19.84 6.16
C ASP A 20 -9.77 -19.64 4.69
N ALA A 21 -9.83 -18.41 4.17
CA ALA A 21 -9.38 -18.07 2.83
C ALA A 21 -7.88 -18.30 2.64
N ALA A 22 -7.05 -17.79 3.56
CA ALA A 22 -5.59 -17.96 3.52
C ALA A 22 -5.19 -19.45 3.60
N VAL A 23 -5.79 -20.20 4.54
CA VAL A 23 -5.56 -21.65 4.70
C VAL A 23 -6.01 -22.42 3.45
N ARG A 24 -7.18 -22.10 2.91
CA ARG A 24 -7.72 -22.74 1.70
C ARG A 24 -6.81 -22.50 0.49
N LEU A 25 -6.33 -21.27 0.31
CA LEU A 25 -5.46 -20.90 -0.81
C LEU A 25 -4.16 -21.74 -0.77
N ILE A 26 -3.44 -21.70 0.34
CA ILE A 26 -2.16 -22.43 0.45
C ILE A 26 -2.36 -23.96 0.36
N THR A 27 -3.46 -24.49 0.92
CA THR A 27 -3.78 -25.91 0.82
C THR A 27 -4.04 -26.33 -0.64
N ARG A 28 -4.73 -25.48 -1.43
CA ARG A 28 -4.94 -25.74 -2.86
C ARG A 28 -3.63 -25.72 -3.64
N VAL A 29 -2.75 -24.74 -3.36
CA VAL A 29 -1.45 -24.65 -4.01
C VAL A 29 -0.62 -25.89 -3.69
N LYS A 30 -0.48 -26.26 -2.41
CA LYS A 30 0.28 -27.46 -1.98
C LYS A 30 -0.26 -28.76 -2.61
N ARG A 31 -1.56 -28.89 -2.73
CA ARG A 31 -2.19 -30.09 -3.31
C ARG A 31 -1.99 -30.20 -4.83
N ASN A 32 -2.10 -29.09 -5.56
CA ASN A 32 -2.11 -29.10 -7.03
C ASN A 32 -0.76 -28.79 -7.66
N ALA A 33 0.13 -28.14 -6.91
CA ALA A 33 1.49 -27.76 -7.31
C ALA A 33 2.45 -27.92 -6.11
N PRO A 34 2.77 -29.15 -5.67
CA PRO A 34 3.52 -29.40 -4.43
C PRO A 34 4.88 -28.68 -4.40
N ALA A 35 5.61 -28.67 -5.51
CA ALA A 35 6.90 -27.98 -5.60
C ALA A 35 6.81 -26.46 -5.37
N LEU A 36 5.69 -25.84 -5.77
CA LEU A 36 5.40 -24.42 -5.53
C LEU A 36 4.89 -24.18 -4.11
N GLY A 37 4.21 -25.16 -3.53
CA GLY A 37 3.42 -25.00 -2.31
C GLY A 37 4.22 -24.55 -1.10
N ASP A 38 5.41 -25.12 -0.89
CA ASP A 38 6.25 -24.77 0.26
C ASP A 38 6.89 -23.37 0.08
N HIS A 39 7.29 -23.02 -1.12
CA HIS A 39 7.78 -21.67 -1.44
C HIS A 39 6.69 -20.62 -1.26
N ALA A 40 5.45 -20.90 -1.69
CA ALA A 40 4.31 -20.03 -1.52
C ALA A 40 3.95 -19.81 -0.03
N ASP A 41 3.94 -20.89 0.76
CA ASP A 41 3.68 -20.82 2.21
C ASP A 41 4.74 -19.98 2.93
N GLN A 42 6.01 -20.20 2.62
CA GLN A 42 7.12 -19.44 3.18
C GLN A 42 7.02 -17.95 2.84
N TRP A 43 6.74 -17.60 1.58
CA TRP A 43 6.57 -16.21 1.15
C TRP A 43 5.38 -15.54 1.83
N MET A 44 4.21 -16.20 1.90
CA MET A 44 3.03 -15.67 2.56
C MET A 44 3.24 -15.44 4.07
N ARG A 45 3.97 -16.34 4.76
CA ARG A 45 4.33 -16.17 6.16
C ARG A 45 5.31 -15.01 6.37
N ALA A 46 6.32 -14.88 5.51
CA ALA A 46 7.27 -13.78 5.58
C ALA A 46 6.57 -12.41 5.46
N LEU A 47 5.57 -12.28 4.57
CA LEU A 47 4.74 -11.08 4.48
C LEU A 47 3.96 -10.76 5.77
N ALA A 48 3.58 -11.79 6.52
CA ALA A 48 2.88 -11.64 7.79
C ALA A 48 3.83 -11.48 8.99
N GLY A 49 5.16 -11.38 8.76
CA GLY A 49 6.17 -11.30 9.82
C GLY A 49 6.22 -12.58 10.65
N ASP A 50 6.18 -13.75 10.00
CA ASP A 50 6.13 -15.10 10.57
C ASP A 50 4.89 -15.38 11.45
N ALA A 51 3.92 -14.45 11.46
CA ALA A 51 2.60 -14.68 12.04
C ALA A 51 1.72 -15.49 11.07
N PRO A 52 0.54 -15.99 11.52
CA PRO A 52 -0.42 -16.61 10.62
C PRO A 52 -0.78 -15.70 9.43
N ALA A 53 -0.88 -16.26 8.22
CA ALA A 53 -0.98 -15.51 6.96
C ALA A 53 -2.15 -14.49 6.93
N GLU A 54 -3.25 -14.77 7.63
CA GLU A 54 -4.38 -13.83 7.74
C GLU A 54 -4.02 -12.51 8.43
N ARG A 55 -2.96 -12.48 9.26
CA ARG A 55 -2.50 -11.25 9.93
C ARG A 55 -2.03 -10.19 8.96
N TYR A 56 -1.57 -10.58 7.78
CA TYR A 56 -1.21 -9.67 6.72
C TYR A 56 -2.38 -8.78 6.28
N PHE A 57 -3.60 -9.36 6.19
CA PHE A 57 -4.82 -8.65 5.78
C PHE A 57 -5.52 -7.91 6.93
N LEU A 58 -5.33 -8.40 8.15
CA LEU A 58 -6.00 -7.90 9.36
C LEU A 58 -5.14 -6.91 10.14
N HIS A 59 -3.95 -6.57 9.63
CA HIS A 59 -3.07 -5.61 10.28
C HIS A 59 -3.71 -4.21 10.27
N PRO A 60 -3.70 -3.43 11.37
CA PRO A 60 -4.35 -2.12 11.44
C PRO A 60 -3.90 -1.12 10.38
N ARG A 61 -2.67 -1.26 9.87
CA ARG A 61 -2.11 -0.43 8.81
C ARG A 61 -2.33 -0.98 7.40
N ALA A 62 -2.86 -2.20 7.25
CA ALA A 62 -3.14 -2.76 5.92
C ALA A 62 -4.24 -1.95 5.21
N PHE A 63 -4.19 -1.94 3.89
CA PHE A 63 -5.33 -1.49 3.09
C PHE A 63 -6.52 -2.43 3.37
N PRO A 64 -7.73 -1.92 3.63
CA PRO A 64 -8.84 -2.74 4.13
C PRO A 64 -9.54 -3.55 3.02
N ALA A 65 -8.76 -4.23 2.17
CA ALA A 65 -9.25 -4.92 0.99
C ALA A 65 -10.35 -5.96 1.30
N VAL A 66 -10.23 -6.70 2.41
CA VAL A 66 -11.24 -7.70 2.81
C VAL A 66 -12.42 -7.08 3.58
N LEU A 67 -12.22 -5.92 4.20
CA LEU A 67 -13.26 -5.23 4.96
C LEU A 67 -14.25 -4.50 4.05
N LEU A 68 -13.76 -3.85 3.00
CA LEU A 68 -14.58 -3.03 2.12
C LEU A 68 -15.77 -3.80 1.51
N PRO A 69 -15.62 -4.96 0.85
CA PRO A 69 -16.76 -5.71 0.31
C PRO A 69 -17.72 -6.18 1.41
N TRP A 70 -17.24 -6.46 2.62
CA TRP A 70 -18.09 -6.74 3.78
C TRP A 70 -18.97 -5.55 4.16
N LEU A 71 -18.38 -4.35 4.22
CA LEU A 71 -19.11 -3.10 4.53
C LEU A 71 -20.11 -2.74 3.44
N VAL A 72 -19.76 -2.94 2.17
CA VAL A 72 -20.69 -2.76 1.04
C VAL A 72 -21.89 -3.69 1.18
N GLU A 73 -21.68 -4.97 1.45
CA GLU A 73 -22.79 -5.89 1.63
C GLU A 73 -23.64 -5.54 2.86
N ALA A 74 -23.01 -5.11 3.95
CA ALA A 74 -23.74 -4.66 5.14
C ALA A 74 -24.60 -3.40 4.88
N ALA A 75 -24.21 -2.55 3.93
CA ALA A 75 -24.99 -1.39 3.51
C ALA A 75 -26.18 -1.77 2.61
N VAL A 76 -26.04 -2.80 1.77
CA VAL A 76 -27.14 -3.24 0.87
C VAL A 76 -28.06 -4.31 1.48
N ARG A 77 -27.61 -4.96 2.54
CA ARG A 77 -28.40 -5.96 3.28
C ARG A 77 -28.18 -5.80 4.78
N ARG A 78 -29.22 -6.18 5.55
CA ARG A 78 -29.16 -6.13 7.02
C ARG A 78 -28.01 -6.97 7.60
N GLN A 79 -27.68 -8.09 6.97
CA GLN A 79 -26.57 -8.97 7.37
C GLN A 79 -25.86 -9.52 6.12
N PRO A 80 -24.51 -9.46 6.07
CA PRO A 80 -23.76 -10.07 4.99
C PRO A 80 -23.98 -11.58 4.88
N SER A 81 -24.02 -12.08 3.65
CA SER A 81 -24.16 -13.50 3.36
C SER A 81 -22.83 -14.23 3.61
N ARG A 82 -22.78 -15.09 4.62
CA ARG A 82 -21.57 -15.84 4.94
C ARG A 82 -21.06 -16.68 3.75
N ALA A 83 -21.97 -17.27 2.96
CA ALA A 83 -21.62 -18.10 1.81
C ALA A 83 -20.98 -17.25 0.69
N PHE A 84 -21.57 -16.10 0.36
CA PHE A 84 -21.05 -15.21 -0.66
C PHE A 84 -19.75 -14.52 -0.19
N GLN A 85 -19.74 -14.00 1.04
CA GLN A 85 -18.53 -13.37 1.59
C GLN A 85 -17.35 -14.35 1.70
N ARG A 86 -17.57 -15.63 1.97
CA ARG A 86 -16.51 -16.64 1.94
C ARG A 86 -15.80 -16.69 0.58
N ASP A 87 -16.56 -16.60 -0.51
CA ASP A 87 -16.01 -16.65 -1.85
C ASP A 87 -15.39 -15.29 -2.25
N VAL A 88 -16.02 -14.15 -1.89
CA VAL A 88 -15.47 -12.80 -2.12
C VAL A 88 -14.17 -12.59 -1.36
N VAL A 89 -14.11 -12.97 -0.07
CA VAL A 89 -12.90 -12.85 0.74
C VAL A 89 -11.79 -13.74 0.18
N TYR A 90 -12.12 -14.96 -0.26
CA TYR A 90 -11.13 -15.84 -0.89
C TYR A 90 -10.54 -15.25 -2.17
N SER A 91 -11.37 -14.73 -3.05
CA SER A 91 -10.93 -14.02 -4.26
C SER A 91 -10.09 -12.79 -3.90
N THR A 92 -10.53 -11.99 -2.92
CA THR A 92 -9.79 -10.80 -2.48
C THR A 92 -8.41 -11.16 -1.93
N VAL A 93 -8.29 -12.22 -1.15
CA VAL A 93 -7.00 -12.72 -0.62
C VAL A 93 -6.07 -13.13 -1.76
N ALA A 94 -6.57 -13.90 -2.73
CA ALA A 94 -5.78 -14.32 -3.89
C ALA A 94 -5.34 -13.11 -4.75
N GLY A 95 -6.26 -12.19 -5.05
CA GLY A 95 -5.98 -10.98 -5.83
C GLY A 95 -5.00 -10.03 -5.12
N TYR A 96 -5.11 -9.89 -3.79
CA TYR A 96 -4.19 -9.05 -3.03
C TYR A 96 -2.76 -9.62 -3.02
N TYR A 97 -2.61 -10.95 -2.86
CA TYR A 97 -1.31 -11.59 -2.99
C TYR A 97 -0.76 -11.51 -4.42
N PHE A 98 -1.62 -11.58 -5.44
CA PHE A 98 -1.20 -11.36 -6.83
C PHE A 98 -0.59 -9.97 -7.01
N VAL A 99 -1.28 -8.92 -6.55
CA VAL A 99 -0.78 -7.54 -6.63
C VAL A 99 0.52 -7.41 -5.83
N ARG A 100 0.57 -7.95 -4.61
CA ARG A 100 1.76 -7.85 -3.75
C ARG A 100 2.99 -8.52 -4.39
N LEU A 101 2.84 -9.70 -4.96
CA LEU A 101 3.95 -10.40 -5.62
C LEU A 101 4.40 -9.65 -6.89
N THR A 102 3.47 -9.06 -7.61
CA THR A 102 3.78 -8.21 -8.76
C THR A 102 4.57 -6.97 -8.33
N ASP A 103 4.13 -6.29 -7.27
CA ASP A 103 4.81 -5.11 -6.71
C ASP A 103 6.23 -5.48 -6.22
N ASP A 104 6.39 -6.60 -5.48
CA ASP A 104 7.70 -7.06 -5.02
C ASP A 104 8.68 -7.25 -6.18
N LEU A 105 8.22 -7.85 -7.29
CA LEU A 105 9.03 -8.05 -8.48
C LEU A 105 9.39 -6.74 -9.19
N MET A 106 8.45 -5.81 -9.28
CA MET A 106 8.66 -4.51 -9.93
C MET A 106 9.56 -3.59 -9.11
N ASP A 107 9.48 -3.67 -7.79
CA ASP A 107 10.30 -2.89 -6.85
C ASP A 107 11.70 -3.50 -6.63
N GLY A 108 12.00 -4.64 -7.26
CA GLY A 108 13.28 -5.34 -7.11
C GLY A 108 13.47 -5.96 -5.72
N GLU A 109 12.36 -6.22 -4.99
CA GLU A 109 12.42 -6.94 -3.71
C GLU A 109 12.96 -8.36 -3.92
N PRO A 110 13.67 -8.94 -2.94
CA PRO A 110 14.23 -10.27 -3.08
C PRO A 110 13.13 -11.35 -3.07
N VAL A 111 12.58 -11.62 -4.25
CA VAL A 111 11.63 -12.72 -4.48
C VAL A 111 12.39 -13.94 -4.94
N ALA A 112 12.25 -15.07 -4.24
CA ALA A 112 12.87 -16.33 -4.66
C ALA A 112 12.27 -16.77 -6.01
N PRO A 113 13.10 -17.09 -7.03
CA PRO A 113 12.62 -17.44 -8.37
C PRO A 113 11.51 -18.52 -8.40
N PRO A 114 11.53 -19.55 -7.53
CA PRO A 114 10.45 -20.56 -7.49
C PRO A 114 9.07 -20.02 -7.09
N VAL A 115 8.98 -18.80 -6.53
CA VAL A 115 7.69 -18.17 -6.16
C VAL A 115 7.03 -17.49 -7.37
N VAL A 116 7.79 -17.06 -8.37
CA VAL A 116 7.26 -16.31 -9.53
C VAL A 116 6.07 -17.00 -10.23
N PRO A 117 6.08 -18.35 -10.45
CA PRO A 117 4.92 -19.04 -11.04
C PRO A 117 3.63 -18.95 -10.22
N LEU A 118 3.72 -18.56 -8.94
CA LEU A 118 2.54 -18.34 -8.09
C LEU A 118 1.61 -17.28 -8.65
N LEU A 119 2.11 -16.29 -9.42
CA LEU A 119 1.30 -15.26 -10.07
C LEU A 119 0.18 -15.86 -10.91
N ILE A 120 0.46 -16.90 -11.71
CA ILE A 120 -0.54 -17.56 -12.56
C ILE A 120 -1.64 -18.18 -11.70
N VAL A 121 -1.25 -18.84 -10.61
CA VAL A 121 -2.20 -19.49 -9.69
C VAL A 121 -3.05 -18.47 -8.97
N LEU A 122 -2.43 -17.41 -8.44
CA LEU A 122 -3.15 -16.35 -7.72
C LEU A 122 -4.17 -15.63 -8.60
N HIS A 123 -3.80 -15.31 -9.84
CA HIS A 123 -4.71 -14.71 -10.80
C HIS A 123 -5.89 -15.64 -11.14
N ALA A 124 -5.61 -16.90 -11.40
CA ALA A 124 -6.66 -17.89 -11.69
C ALA A 124 -7.63 -18.08 -10.49
N GLU A 125 -7.11 -18.19 -9.26
CA GLU A 125 -7.92 -18.33 -8.05
C GLU A 125 -8.75 -17.07 -7.74
N PHE A 126 -8.22 -15.88 -8.05
CA PHE A 126 -8.94 -14.63 -7.96
C PHE A 126 -10.13 -14.58 -8.92
N GLU A 127 -9.90 -14.82 -10.20
CA GLU A 127 -10.92 -14.62 -11.24
C GLU A 127 -11.99 -15.72 -11.25
N GLN A 128 -11.60 -17.01 -11.15
CA GLN A 128 -12.52 -18.12 -11.30
C GLN A 128 -13.62 -18.15 -10.24
N THR A 129 -13.43 -17.48 -9.10
CA THR A 129 -14.45 -17.35 -8.06
C THR A 129 -15.71 -16.66 -8.56
N TYR A 130 -15.57 -15.67 -9.44
CA TYR A 130 -16.67 -14.83 -9.92
C TYR A 130 -17.51 -15.50 -11.00
N TYR A 131 -17.01 -16.52 -11.71
CA TYR A 131 -17.79 -17.28 -12.70
C TYR A 131 -19.03 -17.99 -12.11
N ARG A 132 -19.05 -18.20 -10.80
CA ARG A 132 -20.22 -18.76 -10.10
C ARG A 132 -21.39 -17.77 -10.00
N TYR A 133 -21.11 -16.49 -10.09
CA TYR A 133 -22.06 -15.42 -9.80
C TYR A 133 -22.42 -14.62 -11.04
N PHE A 134 -21.52 -14.54 -12.00
CA PHE A 134 -21.66 -13.69 -13.16
C PHE A 134 -21.43 -14.51 -14.45
N PRO A 135 -22.48 -14.71 -15.27
CA PRO A 135 -22.32 -15.36 -16.56
C PRO A 135 -21.46 -14.53 -17.52
N ALA A 136 -20.95 -15.15 -18.56
CA ALA A 136 -20.23 -14.46 -19.62
C ALA A 136 -21.09 -13.31 -20.19
N GLY A 137 -20.47 -12.13 -20.41
CA GLY A 137 -21.16 -10.93 -20.89
C GLY A 137 -21.88 -10.12 -19.80
N HIS A 138 -21.85 -10.53 -18.53
CA HIS A 138 -22.38 -9.71 -17.45
C HIS A 138 -21.51 -8.47 -17.23
N ALA A 139 -22.12 -7.30 -16.96
CA ALA A 139 -21.46 -6.00 -16.79
C ALA A 139 -20.37 -5.98 -15.69
N PHE A 140 -20.39 -6.92 -14.75
CA PHE A 140 -19.32 -7.12 -13.78
C PHE A 140 -17.94 -7.31 -14.45
N TRP A 141 -17.90 -8.05 -15.57
CA TRP A 141 -16.65 -8.34 -16.28
C TRP A 141 -16.00 -7.09 -16.88
N ASP A 142 -16.81 -6.12 -17.29
CA ASP A 142 -16.30 -4.82 -17.76
C ASP A 142 -15.61 -4.04 -16.61
N VAL A 143 -16.17 -4.13 -15.40
CA VAL A 143 -15.56 -3.50 -14.22
C VAL A 143 -14.25 -4.21 -13.87
N LEU A 144 -14.22 -5.54 -13.86
CA LEU A 144 -13.02 -6.33 -13.60
C LEU A 144 -11.92 -5.99 -14.61
N ALA A 145 -12.21 -6.07 -15.90
CA ALA A 145 -11.26 -5.79 -16.96
C ALA A 145 -10.71 -4.35 -16.85
N ARG A 146 -11.59 -3.35 -16.73
CA ARG A 146 -11.19 -1.95 -16.60
C ARG A 146 -10.29 -1.70 -15.41
N SER A 147 -10.63 -2.25 -14.24
CA SER A 147 -9.84 -2.09 -13.02
C SER A 147 -8.47 -2.76 -13.15
N SER A 148 -8.39 -3.93 -13.78
CA SER A 148 -7.14 -4.65 -14.04
C SER A 148 -6.22 -3.87 -14.99
N TYR A 149 -6.77 -3.35 -16.11
CA TYR A 149 -5.99 -2.51 -17.03
C TYR A 149 -5.52 -1.21 -16.38
N GLN A 150 -6.35 -0.56 -15.56
CA GLN A 150 -5.96 0.66 -14.83
C GLN A 150 -4.81 0.39 -13.87
N ALA A 151 -4.85 -0.70 -13.12
CA ALA A 151 -3.78 -1.07 -12.20
C ALA A 151 -2.47 -1.36 -12.94
N ALA A 152 -2.52 -2.18 -13.99
CA ALA A 152 -1.35 -2.54 -14.80
C ALA A 152 -0.70 -1.32 -15.46
N GLU A 153 -1.48 -0.46 -16.11
CA GLU A 153 -1.01 0.78 -16.75
C GLU A 153 -0.36 1.71 -15.73
N THR A 154 -0.94 1.83 -14.54
CA THR A 154 -0.41 2.71 -13.49
C THR A 154 0.92 2.19 -12.96
N ALA A 155 1.00 0.89 -12.66
CA ALA A 155 2.24 0.26 -12.20
C ALA A 155 3.36 0.44 -13.24
N SER A 156 3.06 0.23 -14.53
CA SER A 156 4.02 0.41 -15.63
C SER A 156 4.52 1.85 -15.76
N ARG A 157 3.64 2.85 -15.58
CA ARG A 157 4.02 4.27 -15.64
C ARG A 157 4.86 4.71 -14.45
N ASP A 158 4.55 4.23 -13.27
CA ASP A 158 5.26 4.60 -12.05
C ASP A 158 6.71 4.09 -12.04
N ALA A 159 6.97 2.93 -12.64
CA ALA A 159 8.29 2.31 -12.71
C ALA A 159 9.37 3.19 -13.41
N GLY A 160 8.98 4.16 -14.22
CA GLY A 160 9.91 5.07 -14.93
C GLY A 160 10.05 6.47 -14.29
N GLN A 161 9.32 6.77 -13.22
CA GLN A 161 9.31 8.11 -12.64
C GLN A 161 10.53 8.33 -11.73
N ARG A 162 11.18 9.50 -11.85
CA ARG A 162 12.25 9.94 -10.93
C ARG A 162 11.78 10.94 -9.90
N ARG A 163 10.66 11.60 -10.15
CA ARG A 163 10.03 12.57 -9.28
C ARG A 163 8.52 12.45 -9.39
N ILE A 164 7.85 12.37 -8.26
CA ILE A 164 6.39 12.30 -8.19
C ILE A 164 5.85 13.68 -7.86
N THR A 165 5.13 14.29 -8.80
CA THR A 165 4.39 15.55 -8.59
C THR A 165 3.09 15.28 -7.85
N ARG A 166 2.48 16.33 -7.28
CA ARG A 166 1.17 16.22 -6.63
C ARG A 166 0.09 15.69 -7.59
N GLU A 167 0.07 16.17 -8.82
CA GLU A 167 -0.89 15.74 -9.84
C GLU A 167 -0.71 14.26 -10.18
N HIS A 168 0.54 13.84 -10.39
CA HIS A 168 0.85 12.44 -10.63
C HIS A 168 0.42 11.58 -9.44
N PHE A 169 0.77 11.97 -8.21
CA PHE A 169 0.38 11.26 -7.00
C PHE A 169 -1.15 11.11 -6.87
N LEU A 170 -1.92 12.18 -7.06
CA LEU A 170 -3.38 12.13 -6.95
C LEU A 170 -4.02 11.22 -8.01
N ALA A 171 -3.43 11.15 -9.20
CA ALA A 171 -3.91 10.28 -10.28
C ALA A 171 -3.47 8.82 -10.10
N SER A 172 -2.22 8.56 -9.72
CA SER A 172 -1.67 7.20 -9.63
C SER A 172 -2.12 6.47 -8.37
N SER A 173 -2.14 7.13 -7.20
CA SER A 173 -2.52 6.52 -5.94
C SER A 173 -3.95 5.96 -5.92
N ALA A 174 -4.89 6.64 -6.59
CA ALA A 174 -6.25 6.16 -6.79
C ALA A 174 -6.29 4.90 -7.68
N ARG A 175 -5.45 4.85 -8.71
CA ARG A 175 -5.42 3.74 -9.69
C ARG A 175 -4.66 2.52 -9.17
N LYS A 176 -3.65 2.69 -8.33
CA LYS A 176 -2.93 1.58 -7.68
C LYS A 176 -3.85 0.66 -6.90
N VAL A 177 -4.89 1.22 -6.29
CA VAL A 177 -5.88 0.44 -5.52
C VAL A 177 -7.08 -0.01 -6.35
N ALA A 178 -7.04 0.11 -7.69
CA ALA A 178 -8.17 -0.24 -8.56
C ALA A 178 -8.63 -1.70 -8.39
N GLY A 179 -7.71 -2.63 -8.09
CA GLY A 179 -8.03 -4.01 -7.80
C GLY A 179 -9.03 -4.19 -6.65
N ALA A 180 -9.03 -3.29 -5.66
CA ALA A 180 -9.98 -3.33 -4.54
C ALA A 180 -11.42 -2.98 -4.95
N LYS A 181 -11.62 -2.36 -6.11
CA LYS A 181 -12.96 -2.07 -6.66
C LYS A 181 -13.68 -3.31 -7.17
N ILE A 182 -12.94 -4.35 -7.55
CA ILE A 182 -13.50 -5.58 -8.13
C ILE A 182 -14.39 -6.32 -7.14
N PRO A 183 -13.95 -6.69 -5.93
CA PRO A 183 -14.83 -7.34 -4.95
C PRO A 183 -16.00 -6.46 -4.50
N ILE A 184 -15.84 -5.14 -4.49
CA ILE A 184 -16.92 -4.19 -4.24
C ILE A 184 -17.97 -4.26 -5.34
N ALA A 185 -17.56 -4.18 -6.60
CA ALA A 185 -18.44 -4.30 -7.74
C ALA A 185 -19.17 -5.67 -7.76
N ALA A 186 -18.46 -6.75 -7.36
CA ALA A 186 -19.09 -8.07 -7.23
C ALA A 186 -20.24 -8.05 -6.23
N VAL A 187 -20.09 -7.39 -5.07
CA VAL A 187 -21.19 -7.22 -4.10
C VAL A 187 -22.34 -6.42 -4.72
N CYS A 188 -22.04 -5.27 -5.32
CA CYS A 188 -23.06 -4.40 -5.91
C CYS A 188 -23.88 -5.14 -6.99
N HIS A 189 -23.19 -5.78 -7.92
CA HIS A 189 -23.86 -6.54 -9.00
C HIS A 189 -24.63 -7.76 -8.49
N ARG A 190 -24.13 -8.43 -7.44
CA ARG A 190 -24.81 -9.61 -6.84
C ARG A 190 -26.18 -9.27 -6.27
N TYR A 191 -26.37 -8.02 -5.84
CA TYR A 191 -27.60 -7.55 -5.19
C TYR A 191 -28.36 -6.52 -6.03
N ASP A 192 -28.11 -6.46 -7.33
CA ASP A 192 -28.75 -5.56 -8.28
C ASP A 192 -28.63 -4.08 -7.90
N ARG A 193 -27.50 -3.72 -7.24
CA ARG A 193 -27.16 -2.36 -6.83
C ARG A 193 -25.96 -1.82 -7.61
N SER A 194 -26.00 -1.97 -8.95
CA SER A 194 -24.97 -1.46 -9.85
C SER A 194 -24.82 0.09 -9.76
N ASP A 195 -25.88 0.78 -9.31
CA ASP A 195 -25.88 2.22 -8.98
C ASP A 195 -24.81 2.59 -7.93
N LEU A 196 -24.46 1.68 -7.04
CA LEU A 196 -23.49 1.89 -5.97
C LEU A 196 -22.02 1.66 -6.41
N VAL A 197 -21.77 1.08 -7.59
CA VAL A 197 -20.41 0.80 -8.05
C VAL A 197 -19.58 2.07 -8.18
N ALA A 198 -20.13 3.12 -8.79
CA ALA A 198 -19.42 4.38 -8.98
C ALA A 198 -19.17 5.12 -7.65
N PRO A 199 -20.15 5.32 -6.75
CA PRO A 199 -19.92 5.94 -5.45
C PRO A 199 -18.85 5.22 -4.60
N TRP A 200 -18.95 3.89 -4.47
CA TRP A 200 -17.96 3.11 -3.73
C TRP A 200 -16.57 3.11 -4.39
N SER A 201 -16.52 3.13 -5.72
CA SER A 201 -15.25 3.28 -6.45
C SER A 201 -14.58 4.61 -6.17
N GLY A 202 -15.36 5.70 -6.13
CA GLY A 202 -14.88 7.03 -5.74
C GLY A 202 -14.34 7.06 -4.31
N PHE A 203 -15.01 6.39 -3.37
CA PHE A 203 -14.51 6.22 -2.01
C PHE A 203 -13.16 5.47 -1.98
N VAL A 204 -13.02 4.37 -2.74
CA VAL A 204 -11.75 3.62 -2.84
C VAL A 204 -10.63 4.50 -3.38
N ASP A 205 -10.90 5.37 -4.35
CA ASP A 205 -9.91 6.31 -4.89
C ASP A 205 -9.42 7.31 -3.83
N LEU A 206 -10.32 7.87 -3.03
CA LEU A 206 -9.97 8.74 -1.91
C LEU A 206 -9.15 7.99 -0.86
N LEU A 207 -9.60 6.78 -0.48
CA LEU A 207 -8.88 5.95 0.48
C LEU A 207 -7.49 5.54 -0.01
N GLY A 208 -7.34 5.27 -1.30
CA GLY A 208 -6.05 4.97 -1.94
C GLY A 208 -5.06 6.12 -1.79
N ARG A 209 -5.49 7.36 -2.04
CA ARG A 209 -4.68 8.57 -1.86
C ARG A 209 -4.21 8.74 -0.42
N TRP A 210 -5.15 8.66 0.51
CA TRP A 210 -4.87 8.78 1.93
C TRP A 210 -3.90 7.69 2.41
N HIS A 211 -4.16 6.44 2.03
CA HIS A 211 -3.36 5.28 2.42
C HIS A 211 -1.93 5.33 1.83
N GLN A 212 -1.81 5.71 0.55
CA GLN A 212 -0.51 5.84 -0.09
C GLN A 212 0.35 6.92 0.57
N MET A 213 -0.24 8.09 0.87
CA MET A 213 0.48 9.17 1.57
C MET A 213 0.97 8.74 2.94
N LEU A 214 0.13 8.00 3.69
CA LEU A 214 0.53 7.46 4.98
C LEU A 214 1.70 6.46 4.84
N ASN A 215 1.68 5.61 3.81
CA ASN A 215 2.76 4.67 3.54
C ASN A 215 4.06 5.40 3.15
N ASP A 216 3.99 6.40 2.28
CA ASP A 216 5.13 7.22 1.88
C ASP A 216 5.78 7.92 3.09
N MET A 217 4.94 8.46 4.00
CA MET A 217 5.41 9.09 5.23
C MET A 217 6.06 8.12 6.21
N LEU A 218 5.51 6.93 6.38
CA LEU A 218 6.03 5.95 7.34
C LEU A 218 7.20 5.13 6.78
N GLY A 219 7.28 5.00 5.45
CA GLY A 219 8.30 4.24 4.73
C GLY A 219 9.50 5.07 4.25
N TRP A 220 9.48 6.38 4.44
CA TRP A 220 10.40 7.31 3.78
C TRP A 220 11.89 6.94 3.86
N SER A 221 12.36 6.44 5.01
CA SER A 221 13.77 6.09 5.20
C SER A 221 14.20 4.89 4.37
N ARG A 222 13.33 3.87 4.26
CA ARG A 222 13.53 2.72 3.39
C ARG A 222 13.50 3.14 1.92
N ASP A 223 12.51 3.96 1.55
CA ASP A 223 12.32 4.41 0.18
C ASP A 223 13.49 5.32 -0.26
N LEU A 224 14.03 6.14 0.65
CA LEU A 224 15.23 6.92 0.42
C LEU A 224 16.47 6.04 0.21
N GLN A 225 16.66 5.00 1.03
CA GLN A 225 17.78 4.07 0.91
C GLN A 225 17.73 3.25 -0.40
N ARG A 226 16.55 3.01 -0.92
CA ARG A 226 16.32 2.25 -2.17
C ARG A 226 16.23 3.15 -3.40
N GLU A 227 16.39 4.44 -3.22
CA GLU A 227 16.20 5.43 -4.29
C GLU A 227 14.81 5.33 -4.96
N THR A 228 13.81 4.82 -4.23
CA THR A 228 12.43 4.71 -4.72
C THR A 228 11.75 6.06 -4.63
N PRO A 229 11.33 6.66 -5.75
CA PRO A 229 10.69 7.96 -5.74
C PRO A 229 9.27 7.86 -5.16
N THR A 230 8.98 8.67 -4.15
CA THR A 230 7.63 8.86 -3.60
C THR A 230 7.25 10.33 -3.64
N TYR A 231 5.94 10.61 -3.49
CA TYR A 231 5.50 12.01 -3.42
C TYR A 231 6.07 12.71 -2.18
N PHE A 232 6.10 12.03 -1.06
CA PHE A 232 6.66 12.57 0.18
C PHE A 232 8.15 12.92 0.04
N LEU A 233 8.96 12.04 -0.56
CA LEU A 233 10.38 12.31 -0.82
C LEU A 233 10.58 13.39 -1.88
N SER A 234 9.73 13.46 -2.90
CA SER A 234 9.80 14.53 -3.92
C SER A 234 9.53 15.90 -3.33
N GLU A 235 8.60 16.01 -2.37
CA GLU A 235 8.37 17.25 -1.60
C GLU A 235 9.51 17.53 -0.62
N ALA A 236 10.09 16.50 0.00
CA ALA A 236 11.26 16.66 0.86
C ALA A 236 12.44 17.29 0.11
N VAL A 237 12.74 16.79 -1.10
CA VAL A 237 13.79 17.37 -1.96
C VAL A 237 13.48 18.84 -2.32
N ALA A 238 12.22 19.15 -2.62
CA ALA A 238 11.82 20.50 -3.02
C ALA A 238 11.82 21.51 -1.85
N ARG A 239 11.68 21.04 -0.61
CA ARG A 239 11.50 21.88 0.59
C ARG A 239 12.71 21.87 1.52
N ALA A 240 13.65 20.96 1.35
CA ALA A 240 14.89 20.95 2.11
C ALA A 240 15.63 22.29 1.90
N ALA A 241 16.18 22.84 2.98
CA ALA A 241 16.99 24.05 2.91
C ALA A 241 18.23 23.81 2.02
N PRO A 242 18.76 24.84 1.34
CA PRO A 242 20.01 24.72 0.61
C PRO A 242 21.12 24.14 1.49
N GLY A 243 21.72 23.02 1.10
CA GLY A 243 22.72 22.28 1.89
C GLY A 243 22.17 21.42 3.04
N GLY A 244 20.85 21.42 3.28
CA GLY A 244 20.19 20.55 4.26
C GLY A 244 19.93 19.16 3.72
N SER A 245 19.84 18.17 4.61
CA SER A 245 19.49 16.79 4.22
C SER A 245 17.99 16.56 4.16
N ILE A 246 17.56 15.60 3.33
CA ILE A 246 16.16 15.12 3.28
C ILE A 246 15.71 14.67 4.67
N ALA A 247 16.54 13.90 5.38
CA ALA A 247 16.23 13.41 6.72
C ALA A 247 15.99 14.55 7.71
N GLU A 248 16.77 15.62 7.62
CA GLU A 248 16.60 16.81 8.46
C GLU A 248 15.22 17.47 8.21
N TRP A 249 14.85 17.67 6.95
CA TRP A 249 13.52 18.21 6.63
C TRP A 249 12.41 17.30 7.13
N VAL A 250 12.51 15.98 6.91
CA VAL A 250 11.48 15.03 7.36
C VAL A 250 11.29 15.12 8.88
N ILE A 251 12.39 15.20 9.65
CA ILE A 251 12.35 15.26 11.11
C ILE A 251 11.82 16.61 11.61
N SER A 252 12.21 17.73 10.97
CA SER A 252 11.78 19.07 11.41
C SER A 252 10.35 19.40 11.02
N ASP A 253 9.99 19.19 9.75
CA ASP A 253 8.79 19.75 9.15
C ASP A 253 7.95 18.72 8.37
N GLY A 254 8.60 17.67 7.83
CA GLY A 254 8.02 16.77 6.85
C GLY A 254 6.79 16.01 7.37
N TYR A 255 6.87 15.50 8.59
CA TYR A 255 5.71 14.80 9.17
C TYR A 255 4.54 15.74 9.44
N GLU A 256 4.81 16.98 9.88
CA GLU A 256 3.76 17.99 10.10
C GLU A 256 3.08 18.39 8.76
N TRP A 257 3.90 18.60 7.73
CA TRP A 257 3.41 18.83 6.38
C TRP A 257 2.55 17.67 5.88
N GLY A 258 3.01 16.44 6.07
CA GLY A 258 2.27 15.24 5.66
C GLY A 258 0.95 15.08 6.39
N MET A 259 0.91 15.31 7.71
CA MET A 259 -0.33 15.32 8.49
C MET A 259 -1.29 16.40 7.98
N GLY A 260 -0.78 17.57 7.58
CA GLY A 260 -1.55 18.63 6.93
C GLY A 260 -2.16 18.22 5.59
N GLN A 261 -1.58 17.22 4.87
CA GLN A 261 -2.19 16.64 3.67
C GLN A 261 -3.24 15.57 4.03
N LEU A 262 -2.97 14.75 5.03
CA LEU A 262 -3.86 13.63 5.41
C LEU A 262 -5.17 14.10 6.04
N ALA A 263 -5.16 15.17 6.84
CA ALA A 263 -6.35 15.65 7.55
C ALA A 263 -7.51 16.05 6.63
N PRO A 264 -7.34 16.88 5.59
CA PRO A 264 -8.43 17.19 4.65
C PRO A 264 -8.92 15.95 3.89
N TRP A 265 -8.03 15.04 3.49
CA TRP A 265 -8.45 13.81 2.81
C TRP A 265 -9.21 12.86 3.73
N MET A 266 -8.93 12.84 5.04
CA MET A 266 -9.76 12.11 6.00
C MET A 266 -11.15 12.75 6.13
N ALA A 267 -11.24 14.07 6.11
CA ALA A 267 -12.54 14.78 6.11
C ALA A 267 -13.36 14.44 4.84
N ASP A 268 -12.73 14.36 3.67
CA ASP A 268 -13.37 13.93 2.42
C ASP A 268 -13.84 12.46 2.51
N LEU A 269 -13.04 11.57 3.08
CA LEU A 269 -13.42 10.17 3.32
C LEU A 269 -14.62 10.05 4.23
N MET A 270 -14.67 10.85 5.31
CA MET A 270 -15.81 10.90 6.23
C MET A 270 -17.07 11.45 5.56
N ALA A 271 -16.94 12.44 4.67
CA ALA A 271 -18.05 12.95 3.88
C ALA A 271 -18.59 11.87 2.95
N ALA A 272 -17.71 11.19 2.20
CA ALA A 272 -18.07 10.09 1.31
C ALA A 272 -18.74 8.92 2.06
N ALA A 273 -18.28 8.59 3.27
CA ALA A 273 -18.90 7.54 4.08
C ALA A 273 -20.34 7.89 4.50
N ARG A 274 -20.63 9.18 4.73
CA ARG A 274 -21.99 9.65 5.01
C ARG A 274 -22.88 9.58 3.76
N GLU A 275 -22.36 9.98 2.59
CA GLU A 275 -23.08 9.86 1.32
C GLU A 275 -23.38 8.41 0.93
N LEU A 276 -22.50 7.49 1.31
CA LEU A 276 -22.70 6.05 1.15
C LEU A 276 -23.65 5.44 2.18
N GLU A 277 -24.17 6.24 3.12
CA GLU A 277 -25.07 5.79 4.18
C GLU A 277 -24.54 4.57 4.96
N SER A 278 -23.22 4.51 5.18
CA SER A 278 -22.53 3.39 5.82
C SER A 278 -21.98 3.76 7.20
N PRO A 279 -22.77 3.63 8.29
CA PRO A 279 -22.29 3.94 9.65
C PRO A 279 -21.09 3.10 10.07
N ALA A 280 -21.03 1.84 9.63
CA ALA A 280 -19.90 0.96 9.92
C ALA A 280 -18.60 1.44 9.25
N LEU A 281 -18.70 2.01 8.03
CA LEU A 281 -17.57 2.64 7.36
C LEU A 281 -17.12 3.90 8.10
N ALA A 282 -18.05 4.76 8.53
CA ALA A 282 -17.74 5.95 9.31
C ALA A 282 -17.00 5.57 10.61
N THR A 283 -17.51 4.59 11.36
CA THR A 283 -16.84 4.07 12.58
C THR A 283 -15.43 3.56 12.30
N TYR A 284 -15.24 2.84 11.19
CA TYR A 284 -13.91 2.37 10.76
C TYR A 284 -12.95 3.56 10.52
N LEU A 285 -13.39 4.58 9.80
CA LEU A 285 -12.57 5.76 9.49
C LEU A 285 -12.24 6.56 10.76
N GLU A 286 -13.21 6.75 11.67
CA GLU A 286 -12.97 7.39 12.98
C GLU A 286 -11.92 6.65 13.79
N GLY A 287 -11.95 5.32 13.78
CA GLY A 287 -10.93 4.49 14.43
C GLY A 287 -9.55 4.71 13.82
N ARG A 288 -9.46 4.73 12.48
CA ARG A 288 -8.20 5.00 11.78
C ARG A 288 -7.64 6.38 12.03
N ASP A 289 -8.50 7.39 12.05
CA ASP A 289 -8.09 8.77 12.32
C ASP A 289 -7.55 8.92 13.74
N ARG A 290 -8.27 8.38 14.75
CA ARG A 290 -7.77 8.36 16.14
C ARG A 290 -6.42 7.65 16.28
N ALA A 291 -6.26 6.49 15.63
CA ALA A 291 -5.00 5.74 15.66
C ALA A 291 -3.84 6.51 15.00
N LEU A 292 -4.12 7.20 13.90
CA LEU A 292 -3.14 8.07 13.23
C LEU A 292 -2.75 9.24 14.14
N LEU A 293 -3.72 9.95 14.72
CA LEU A 293 -3.46 11.09 15.61
C LEU A 293 -2.68 10.66 16.86
N ALA A 294 -3.02 9.53 17.47
CA ALA A 294 -2.28 8.98 18.61
C ALA A 294 -0.83 8.61 18.23
N THR A 295 -0.64 8.02 17.05
CA THR A 295 0.70 7.69 16.52
C THR A 295 1.50 8.96 16.25
N TRP A 296 0.87 9.98 15.67
CA TRP A 296 1.49 11.27 15.42
C TRP A 296 1.93 11.97 16.71
N GLU A 297 1.09 12.03 17.72
CA GLU A 297 1.40 12.65 19.00
C GLU A 297 2.60 11.97 19.69
N LYS A 298 2.63 10.64 19.63
CA LYS A 298 3.79 9.87 20.12
C LYS A 298 5.05 10.20 19.34
N LEU A 299 5.01 10.17 18.03
CA LEU A 299 6.14 10.47 17.15
C LEU A 299 6.64 11.90 17.38
N ARG A 300 5.75 12.88 17.48
CA ARG A 300 6.06 14.27 17.76
C ARG A 300 6.84 14.43 19.06
N THR A 301 6.41 13.73 20.11
CA THR A 301 7.07 13.72 21.41
C THR A 301 8.48 13.09 21.35
N GLU A 302 8.59 11.94 20.68
CA GLU A 302 9.87 11.23 20.52
C GLU A 302 10.87 11.98 19.64
N MET A 303 10.42 12.77 18.69
CA MET A 303 11.27 13.55 17.78
C MET A 303 11.70 14.91 18.34
N GLU A 304 11.03 15.43 19.36
CA GLU A 304 11.35 16.77 19.90
C GLU A 304 12.81 16.93 20.37
N PRO A 305 13.44 15.96 21.04
CA PRO A 305 14.87 16.04 21.37
C PRO A 305 15.77 16.14 20.12
N LEU A 306 15.46 15.39 19.07
CA LEU A 306 16.19 15.42 17.79
C LEU A 306 16.04 16.77 17.09
N ARG A 307 14.84 17.34 17.11
CA ARG A 307 14.54 18.67 16.57
C ARG A 307 15.32 19.78 17.30
N ARG A 308 15.42 19.67 18.63
CA ARG A 308 16.22 20.60 19.44
C ARG A 308 17.70 20.51 19.10
N LEU A 309 18.23 19.28 18.97
CA LEU A 309 19.61 19.05 18.59
C LEU A 309 19.90 19.62 17.20
N ALA A 310 19.09 19.37 16.21
CA ALA A 310 19.23 19.89 14.86
C ALA A 310 19.24 21.44 14.84
N ARG A 311 18.36 22.09 15.62
CA ARG A 311 18.32 23.54 15.76
C ARG A 311 19.58 24.09 16.43
N SER A 312 20.11 23.41 17.46
CA SER A 312 21.32 23.85 18.15
C SER A 312 22.56 23.76 17.24
N LEU A 313 22.67 22.73 16.43
CA LEU A 313 23.77 22.58 15.47
C LEU A 313 23.72 23.65 14.36
N LYS A 314 22.56 24.05 13.89
CA LYS A 314 22.42 25.19 12.95
C LYS A 314 22.80 26.52 13.55
N GLY A 315 22.46 26.76 14.81
CA GLY A 315 22.83 27.99 15.54
C GLY A 315 24.33 28.11 15.83
N SER A 316 25.00 26.96 15.96
CA SER A 316 26.47 26.94 16.22
C SER A 316 27.31 27.06 14.95
N GLY A 317 26.74 26.75 13.76
CA GLY A 317 27.47 26.83 12.48
C GLY A 317 27.57 28.21 11.85
N ALA A 318 26.91 29.22 12.41
CA ALA A 318 26.99 30.62 11.89
C ALA A 318 28.27 31.39 12.28
N GLY A 319 29.21 30.73 12.97
CA GLY A 319 30.41 31.39 13.49
C GLY A 319 31.76 30.75 13.15
N ALA A 320 31.84 29.67 12.41
CA ALA A 320 33.11 29.03 12.06
C ALA A 320 33.33 29.01 10.54
N SER A 321 33.85 30.12 10.01
CA SER A 321 34.57 30.14 8.73
C SER A 321 35.82 29.31 8.90
N VAL A 322 35.86 28.07 8.45
CA VAL A 322 37.10 27.30 8.33
C VAL A 322 37.82 27.80 7.09
N ALA A 323 38.82 28.64 7.31
CA ALA A 323 39.80 29.01 6.32
C ALA A 323 40.55 27.76 5.81
N GLY A 324 40.61 27.62 4.50
CA GLY A 324 41.71 27.06 3.72
C GLY A 324 42.27 25.71 4.14
N VAL A 325 41.81 24.63 3.48
CA VAL A 325 42.67 23.51 3.13
C VAL A 325 42.61 23.38 1.60
N GLU A 326 43.62 23.92 0.93
CA GLU A 326 43.93 23.64 -0.45
C GLU A 326 44.30 22.16 -0.56
N LEU A 327 43.43 21.35 -1.17
CA LEU A 327 43.79 20.04 -1.67
C LEU A 327 44.40 20.21 -3.06
N GLY A 328 45.71 19.93 -3.16
CA GLY A 328 46.46 19.95 -4.39
C GLY A 328 45.89 18.97 -5.43
N ASP A 329 45.92 19.47 -6.63
CA ASP A 329 45.59 18.85 -7.90
C ASP A 329 46.48 17.61 -8.15
N PRO A 330 45.97 16.42 -8.43
CA PRO A 330 46.79 15.34 -8.98
C PRO A 330 46.81 15.44 -10.50
N THR A 331 48.00 15.74 -11.03
CA THR A 331 48.38 15.63 -12.44
C THR A 331 48.06 14.27 -13.04
N PRO A 332 47.70 14.21 -14.33
CA PRO A 332 47.50 12.97 -15.05
C PRO A 332 48.79 12.46 -15.68
N ASP A 333 49.24 11.29 -15.34
CA ASP A 333 50.21 10.46 -16.10
C ASP A 333 49.55 9.14 -16.43
N GLY A 334 49.35 8.77 -17.68
CA GLY A 334 50.34 8.24 -18.57
C GLY A 334 49.95 6.80 -18.92
N ASP A 335 49.33 6.66 -20.06
CA ASP A 335 49.51 5.63 -21.09
C ASP A 335 49.88 4.16 -20.68
N GLY A 336 49.13 3.19 -21.14
CA GLY A 336 49.48 1.76 -21.04
C GLY A 336 48.45 0.80 -21.58
N ARG A 337 48.28 0.78 -22.87
CA ARG A 337 47.90 -0.32 -23.78
C ARG A 337 47.82 -1.76 -23.24
N GLN A 338 46.84 -2.45 -23.81
CA GLN A 338 46.81 -3.80 -24.40
C GLN A 338 45.97 -4.89 -23.72
N ARG A 339 44.87 -5.24 -24.44
CA ARG A 339 44.66 -6.53 -25.17
C ARG A 339 44.43 -7.80 -24.31
N HIS A 340 43.38 -8.42 -24.54
CA HIS A 340 42.99 -9.75 -25.03
C HIS A 340 41.69 -10.21 -24.35
N ALA A 341 40.62 -10.42 -25.09
CA ALA A 341 40.29 -11.50 -25.98
C ALA A 341 39.83 -12.77 -25.25
N ARG A 342 38.53 -13.05 -25.49
CA ARG A 342 37.91 -14.37 -25.76
C ARG A 342 37.63 -15.35 -24.64
N GLN A 343 36.40 -15.80 -24.71
CA GLN A 343 35.84 -17.18 -24.63
C GLN A 343 35.25 -17.51 -23.24
N ARG A 344 34.02 -17.88 -23.08
CA ARG A 344 32.98 -18.68 -23.79
C ARG A 344 31.61 -18.37 -23.16
#